data_e3f5c90a6dc84373516857a07d2c10e8
#
_entry.id   e3f5c90a6dc84373516857a07d2c10e8
#
_cell.length_a   1.000
_cell.length_b   1.000
_cell.length_c   1.000
_cell.angle_alpha   90.00
_cell.angle_beta   90.00
_cell.angle_gamma   90.00
#
_symmetry.space_group_name_H-M   'P 1'
#
loop_
_entity.id
_entity.type
_entity.pdbx_description
1 polymer ?
#
loop_
_entity_poly.entity_id
_entity_poly.type
_entity_poly.pdbx_seq_one_letter_code
_entity_poly.pdbx_strand_id
1 'polypeptide(L)'
;MLTLIKNADVYSPDHIGLKDILITDKRIAAIEDHIDITAPGLHVIDANGKIAVPGFIDSHVHILGGGGEGSYRTRTPELQLTDATLGGVTTLVGVIGTDGTTRTMPALIAKARALEEEGITCYVHTGSYQVPVKTLTGKIEDDLILIDRVIGAGEIAISDHRSSQPTAQELAKIASAARIGGMLSGKAGIVNIHVGDSHDHLSLIEVVVETTDIPIKQFYPTHINRNPHLFEAGIHYAKKGGYVDFTTSSIPKFLEEGEVKCSVALKRMLEAGVDVSQITFTSDGQASLPDFNADGELIGLQLGKVMSLYEAVREAVTDEGIDLAAAIRVITKNPAQILKLSSKGEIAVGKDADIVLLQQSDFSIDSVFAMGQVMVGNNQAVIKGTFE
;
A
#
# COMPACT_ATOMS: atom_id res chain seq x y z
N MET A 1 23.29 4.23 13.83
CA MET A 1 23.87 5.03 12.70
C MET A 1 23.52 6.47 12.96
N LEU A 2 24.37 7.43 12.57
CA LEU A 2 24.09 8.86 12.66
C LEU A 2 24.21 9.44 11.24
N THR A 3 23.12 9.95 10.69
CA THR A 3 23.06 10.48 9.31
C THR A 3 22.47 11.88 9.30
N LEU A 4 23.11 12.79 8.58
CA LEU A 4 22.62 14.15 8.34
C LEU A 4 22.37 14.34 6.85
N ILE A 5 21.10 14.49 6.48
CA ILE A 5 20.70 14.89 5.14
C ILE A 5 20.61 16.41 5.14
N LYS A 6 21.37 17.08 4.27
CA LYS A 6 21.45 18.55 4.18
C LYS A 6 20.78 19.07 2.93
N ASN A 7 20.21 20.27 3.04
CA ASN A 7 19.69 21.05 1.90
C ASN A 7 18.57 20.35 1.12
N ALA A 8 17.75 19.50 1.76
CA ALA A 8 16.63 18.84 1.11
C ALA A 8 15.43 19.80 1.01
N ASP A 9 14.74 19.81 -0.11
CA ASP A 9 13.43 20.46 -0.25
C ASP A 9 12.35 19.48 0.25
N VAL A 10 11.80 19.73 1.45
CA VAL A 10 11.05 18.71 2.22
C VAL A 10 9.56 18.86 2.03
N TYR A 11 8.92 17.73 1.69
CA TYR A 11 7.49 17.49 1.69
C TYR A 11 7.13 16.41 2.73
N SER A 12 6.22 16.72 3.69
CA SER A 12 5.90 15.84 4.83
C SER A 12 4.39 15.57 5.08
N PRO A 13 3.52 15.21 4.16
CA PRO A 13 3.58 15.43 2.73
C PRO A 13 3.43 16.90 2.31
N ASP A 14 2.96 17.78 3.20
CA ASP A 14 2.86 19.20 2.90
C ASP A 14 4.26 19.82 2.79
N HIS A 15 4.44 20.79 1.89
CA HIS A 15 5.73 21.42 1.64
C HIS A 15 6.17 22.26 2.84
N ILE A 16 7.35 21.99 3.39
CA ILE A 16 7.92 22.71 4.54
C ILE A 16 9.23 23.44 4.21
N GLY A 17 9.65 23.44 2.94
CA GLY A 17 10.81 24.14 2.41
C GLY A 17 12.13 23.42 2.63
N LEU A 18 13.24 24.16 2.38
CA LEU A 18 14.59 23.63 2.53
C LEU A 18 14.90 23.35 4.00
N LYS A 19 15.33 22.12 4.30
CA LYS A 19 15.68 21.66 5.65
C LYS A 19 16.87 20.72 5.65
N ASP A 20 17.55 20.70 6.80
CA ASP A 20 18.46 19.65 7.18
C ASP A 20 17.70 18.64 8.06
N ILE A 21 17.92 17.33 7.85
CA ILE A 21 17.26 16.24 8.58
C ILE A 21 18.34 15.41 9.27
N LEU A 22 18.29 15.36 10.59
CA LEU A 22 19.17 14.50 11.40
C LEU A 22 18.47 13.19 11.73
N ILE A 23 19.12 12.09 11.38
CA ILE A 23 18.67 10.73 11.65
C ILE A 23 19.59 10.12 12.70
N THR A 24 19.00 9.59 13.77
CA THR A 24 19.71 8.79 14.78
C THR A 24 19.11 7.40 14.84
N ASP A 25 19.93 6.40 14.55
CA ASP A 25 19.51 5.00 14.43
C ASP A 25 18.35 4.87 13.44
N LYS A 26 17.15 4.59 13.90
CA LYS A 26 15.95 4.36 13.06
C LYS A 26 14.99 5.55 13.03
N ARG A 27 15.31 6.66 13.68
CA ARG A 27 14.40 7.77 13.93
C ARG A 27 14.92 9.09 13.39
N ILE A 28 13.98 9.94 12.99
CA ILE A 28 14.23 11.34 12.70
C ILE A 28 14.39 12.05 14.04
N ALA A 29 15.59 12.58 14.30
CA ALA A 29 15.94 13.23 15.58
C ALA A 29 15.72 14.75 15.55
N ALA A 30 15.96 15.40 14.40
CA ALA A 30 15.76 16.84 14.23
C ALA A 30 15.46 17.17 12.76
N ILE A 31 14.72 18.27 12.55
CA ILE A 31 14.46 18.89 11.24
C ILE A 31 14.56 20.37 11.46
N GLU A 32 15.57 21.03 10.86
CA GLU A 32 15.87 22.44 11.06
C GLU A 32 16.27 23.10 9.73
N ASP A 33 16.26 24.43 9.66
CA ASP A 33 16.73 25.15 8.49
C ASP A 33 18.21 24.92 8.25
N HIS A 34 18.98 24.72 9.32
CA HIS A 34 20.40 24.37 9.29
C HIS A 34 20.82 23.61 10.53
N ILE A 35 21.49 22.48 10.34
CA ILE A 35 22.07 21.67 11.43
C ILE A 35 23.59 21.71 11.30
N ASP A 36 24.25 22.28 12.30
CA ASP A 36 25.72 22.24 12.43
C ASP A 36 26.12 21.30 13.55
N ILE A 37 26.54 20.10 13.18
CA ILE A 37 26.95 19.04 14.10
C ILE A 37 28.20 18.35 13.57
N THR A 38 29.13 18.08 14.49
CA THR A 38 30.30 17.24 14.21
C THR A 38 30.32 16.11 15.23
N ALA A 39 30.31 14.87 14.78
CA ALA A 39 30.38 13.71 15.63
C ALA A 39 31.13 12.56 14.94
N PRO A 40 31.81 11.70 15.72
CA PRO A 40 32.44 10.50 15.16
C PRO A 40 31.36 9.62 14.51
N GLY A 41 31.61 9.16 13.28
CA GLY A 41 30.69 8.29 12.57
C GLY A 41 29.46 9.00 11.97
N LEU A 42 29.42 10.33 11.96
CA LEU A 42 28.41 11.09 11.23
C LEU A 42 28.59 10.90 9.73
N HIS A 43 27.52 10.42 9.09
CA HIS A 43 27.42 10.33 7.64
C HIS A 43 26.62 11.52 7.11
N VAL A 44 27.24 12.36 6.29
CA VAL A 44 26.59 13.55 5.72
C VAL A 44 26.25 13.29 4.25
N ILE A 45 24.98 13.56 3.89
CA ILE A 45 24.46 13.43 2.54
C ILE A 45 23.96 14.79 2.11
N ASP A 46 24.51 15.31 1.02
CA ASP A 46 24.02 16.56 0.42
C ASP A 46 22.85 16.25 -0.53
N ALA A 47 21.68 16.74 -0.19
CA ALA A 47 20.46 16.62 -0.95
C ALA A 47 20.10 17.89 -1.73
N ASN A 48 21.08 18.76 -2.00
CA ASN A 48 20.86 19.95 -2.82
C ASN A 48 20.30 19.58 -4.19
N GLY A 49 19.21 20.24 -4.61
CA GLY A 49 18.48 19.94 -5.84
C GLY A 49 17.62 18.65 -5.78
N LYS A 50 17.41 18.12 -4.59
CA LYS A 50 16.53 16.96 -4.36
C LYS A 50 15.36 17.31 -3.46
N ILE A 51 14.25 16.64 -3.70
CA ILE A 51 13.05 16.69 -2.88
C ILE A 51 13.06 15.49 -1.92
N ALA A 52 12.86 15.73 -0.63
CA ALA A 52 12.67 14.68 0.36
C ALA A 52 11.18 14.47 0.63
N VAL A 53 10.71 13.26 0.44
CA VAL A 53 9.33 12.83 0.74
C VAL A 53 9.35 11.67 1.72
N PRO A 54 8.23 11.39 2.47
CA PRO A 54 8.16 10.21 3.32
C PRO A 54 8.33 8.93 2.51
N GLY A 55 8.92 7.89 3.10
CA GLY A 55 8.98 6.56 2.50
C GLY A 55 7.58 6.03 2.17
N PHE A 56 7.44 5.37 1.03
CA PHE A 56 6.15 4.96 0.50
C PHE A 56 5.61 3.73 1.25
N ILE A 57 4.29 3.68 1.36
CA ILE A 57 3.54 2.61 1.99
C ILE A 57 2.69 1.94 0.93
N ASP A 58 2.99 0.69 0.64
CA ASP A 58 2.15 -0.14 -0.21
C ASP A 58 1.28 -1.04 0.66
N SER A 59 0.01 -0.72 0.74
CA SER A 59 -0.91 -1.37 1.67
C SER A 59 -1.62 -2.61 1.13
N HIS A 60 -1.20 -3.10 -0.06
CA HIS A 60 -1.74 -4.31 -0.66
C HIS A 60 -0.74 -4.98 -1.60
N VAL A 61 -0.01 -5.99 -1.09
CA VAL A 61 1.03 -6.70 -1.83
C VAL A 61 0.99 -8.20 -1.56
N HIS A 62 1.07 -9.01 -2.60
CA HIS A 62 1.18 -10.47 -2.50
C HIS A 62 2.62 -10.90 -2.19
N ILE A 63 3.12 -10.62 -0.99
CA ILE A 63 4.52 -10.88 -0.62
C ILE A 63 4.93 -12.36 -0.73
N LEU A 64 3.97 -13.30 -0.69
CA LEU A 64 4.15 -14.73 -0.97
C LEU A 64 3.96 -15.07 -2.45
N GLY A 65 3.81 -14.08 -3.32
CA GLY A 65 3.27 -14.26 -4.64
C GLY A 65 1.75 -14.46 -4.63
N GLY A 66 1.13 -14.27 -5.78
CA GLY A 66 -0.27 -14.49 -6.10
C GLY A 66 -0.44 -15.47 -7.25
N GLY A 67 -1.51 -15.32 -8.02
CA GLY A 67 -1.79 -16.13 -9.19
C GLY A 67 -2.08 -17.60 -8.87
N GLY A 68 -2.05 -18.41 -9.91
CA GLY A 68 -2.37 -19.83 -9.85
C GLY A 68 -3.69 -20.17 -10.53
N GLU A 69 -4.45 -19.16 -10.95
CA GLU A 69 -5.77 -19.34 -11.57
C GLU A 69 -5.71 -20.08 -12.93
N GLY A 70 -4.56 -20.03 -13.62
CA GLY A 70 -4.29 -20.79 -14.84
C GLY A 70 -3.55 -22.11 -14.59
N SER A 71 -3.61 -22.68 -13.40
CA SER A 71 -2.93 -23.89 -12.91
C SER A 71 -1.62 -23.61 -12.14
N TYR A 72 -1.00 -24.66 -11.60
CA TYR A 72 0.20 -24.56 -10.75
C TYR A 72 1.37 -23.76 -11.38
N ARG A 73 1.53 -23.79 -12.69
CA ARG A 73 2.60 -23.08 -13.42
C ARG A 73 2.40 -21.56 -13.48
N THR A 74 1.21 -21.05 -13.16
CA THR A 74 0.87 -19.62 -13.21
C THR A 74 0.99 -18.94 -11.85
N ARG A 75 1.57 -19.61 -10.87
CA ARG A 75 1.90 -19.04 -9.55
C ARG A 75 3.02 -18.03 -9.71
N THR A 76 2.83 -16.83 -9.18
CA THR A 76 3.88 -15.81 -9.19
C THR A 76 4.92 -16.06 -8.10
N PRO A 77 6.17 -15.58 -8.24
CA PRO A 77 7.20 -15.74 -7.23
C PRO A 77 6.93 -14.88 -5.99
N GLU A 78 7.63 -15.18 -4.90
CA GLU A 78 7.65 -14.32 -3.72
C GLU A 78 8.36 -12.99 -4.03
N LEU A 79 7.94 -11.94 -3.33
CA LEU A 79 8.55 -10.62 -3.40
C LEU A 79 10.01 -10.66 -2.94
N GLN A 80 10.90 -10.01 -3.67
CA GLN A 80 12.27 -9.74 -3.23
C GLN A 80 12.36 -8.33 -2.62
N LEU A 81 13.39 -8.08 -1.80
CA LEU A 81 13.58 -6.80 -1.12
C LEU A 81 13.69 -5.63 -2.13
N THR A 82 14.47 -5.82 -3.20
CA THR A 82 14.70 -4.77 -4.18
C THR A 82 13.50 -4.47 -5.06
N ASP A 83 12.53 -5.40 -5.19
CA ASP A 83 11.24 -5.12 -5.84
C ASP A 83 10.49 -3.97 -5.15
N ALA A 84 10.62 -3.87 -3.83
CA ALA A 84 10.03 -2.80 -3.04
C ALA A 84 10.91 -1.54 -2.97
N THR A 85 12.18 -1.72 -2.59
CA THR A 85 13.05 -0.57 -2.25
C THR A 85 13.42 0.27 -3.45
N LEU A 86 13.61 -0.30 -4.65
CA LEU A 86 13.85 0.45 -5.89
C LEU A 86 12.62 1.30 -6.27
N GLY A 87 11.43 0.90 -5.89
CA GLY A 87 10.19 1.66 -6.02
C GLY A 87 9.94 2.68 -4.90
N GLY A 88 10.89 2.88 -3.98
CA GLY A 88 10.74 3.81 -2.84
C GLY A 88 9.87 3.29 -1.70
N VAL A 89 9.41 2.04 -1.78
CA VAL A 89 8.55 1.45 -0.77
C VAL A 89 9.38 0.98 0.42
N THR A 90 9.05 1.50 1.60
CA THR A 90 9.72 1.22 2.87
C THR A 90 8.80 0.48 3.86
N THR A 91 7.50 0.45 3.55
CA THR A 91 6.49 -0.24 4.36
C THR A 91 5.52 -0.99 3.46
N LEU A 92 5.31 -2.26 3.76
CA LEU A 92 4.42 -3.16 3.03
C LEU A 92 3.30 -3.69 3.93
N VAL A 93 2.15 -4.00 3.32
CA VAL A 93 1.11 -4.84 3.94
C VAL A 93 0.86 -6.06 3.05
N GLY A 94 1.28 -7.21 3.55
CA GLY A 94 1.13 -8.49 2.85
C GLY A 94 -0.29 -9.04 2.93
N VAL A 95 -0.77 -9.59 1.82
CA VAL A 95 -2.08 -10.24 1.70
C VAL A 95 -1.97 -11.63 1.08
N ILE A 96 -2.97 -12.46 1.31
CA ILE A 96 -3.20 -13.72 0.60
C ILE A 96 -4.46 -13.54 -0.25
N GLY A 97 -4.33 -13.74 -1.56
CA GLY A 97 -5.43 -13.62 -2.49
C GLY A 97 -6.26 -14.91 -2.62
N THR A 98 -6.49 -15.36 -3.87
CA THR A 98 -7.37 -16.50 -4.22
C THR A 98 -6.92 -17.81 -3.56
N ASP A 99 -5.61 -18.08 -3.51
CA ASP A 99 -5.06 -19.32 -2.97
C ASP A 99 -4.79 -19.22 -1.45
N GLY A 100 -5.82 -19.35 -0.65
CA GLY A 100 -5.72 -19.48 0.81
C GLY A 100 -5.46 -20.91 1.30
N THR A 101 -5.02 -21.82 0.42
CA THR A 101 -4.75 -23.23 0.76
C THR A 101 -3.25 -23.52 0.75
N THR A 102 -2.55 -23.19 -0.32
CA THR A 102 -1.10 -23.45 -0.43
C THR A 102 -0.27 -22.22 -0.04
N ARG A 103 -0.88 -21.04 0.07
CA ARG A 103 -0.35 -19.86 0.73
C ARG A 103 -1.08 -19.68 2.06
N THR A 104 -0.33 -19.70 3.16
CA THR A 104 -0.91 -19.83 4.50
C THR A 104 -0.50 -18.67 5.40
N MET A 105 -1.26 -18.39 6.45
CA MET A 105 -0.91 -17.36 7.44
C MET A 105 0.46 -17.56 8.07
N PRO A 106 0.91 -18.79 8.46
CA PRO A 106 2.27 -18.99 8.93
C PRO A 106 3.33 -18.56 7.92
N ALA A 107 3.17 -18.90 6.63
CA ALA A 107 4.09 -18.51 5.58
C ALA A 107 4.09 -16.99 5.36
N LEU A 108 2.91 -16.35 5.37
CA LEU A 108 2.78 -14.90 5.22
C LEU A 108 3.50 -14.14 6.33
N ILE A 109 3.32 -14.56 7.58
CA ILE A 109 3.99 -13.94 8.74
C ILE A 109 5.50 -14.18 8.68
N ALA A 110 5.95 -15.37 8.29
CA ALA A 110 7.37 -15.68 8.15
C ALA A 110 8.03 -14.80 7.07
N LYS A 111 7.38 -14.62 5.90
CA LYS A 111 7.88 -13.74 4.85
C LYS A 111 7.91 -12.27 5.28
N ALA A 112 6.87 -11.81 5.99
CA ALA A 112 6.87 -10.45 6.53
C ALA A 112 8.04 -10.21 7.48
N ARG A 113 8.34 -11.17 8.36
CA ARG A 113 9.50 -11.13 9.26
C ARG A 113 10.83 -11.15 8.51
N ALA A 114 10.96 -11.95 7.46
CA ALA A 114 12.16 -11.98 6.62
C ALA A 114 12.43 -10.60 5.98
N LEU A 115 11.41 -9.95 5.41
CA LEU A 115 11.54 -8.60 4.85
C LEU A 115 11.91 -7.55 5.90
N GLU A 116 11.48 -7.73 7.17
CA GLU A 116 11.90 -6.85 8.27
C GLU A 116 13.38 -7.07 8.66
N GLU A 117 13.84 -8.31 8.69
CA GLU A 117 15.25 -8.60 8.92
C GLU A 117 16.13 -8.03 7.80
N GLU A 118 15.61 -7.95 6.58
CA GLU A 118 16.26 -7.34 5.41
C GLU A 118 16.19 -5.81 5.41
N GLY A 119 15.39 -5.17 6.28
CA GLY A 119 15.51 -3.73 6.58
C GLY A 119 14.29 -2.86 6.27
N ILE A 120 13.17 -3.39 5.78
CA ILE A 120 11.92 -2.64 5.59
C ILE A 120 10.87 -3.01 6.63
N THR A 121 9.80 -2.23 6.76
CA THR A 121 8.68 -2.56 7.64
C THR A 121 7.64 -3.39 6.89
N CYS A 122 7.16 -4.49 7.50
CA CYS A 122 6.15 -5.33 6.88
C CYS A 122 5.04 -5.71 7.87
N TYR A 123 3.81 -5.40 7.52
CA TYR A 123 2.59 -5.85 8.20
C TYR A 123 1.83 -6.84 7.31
N VAL A 124 0.77 -7.43 7.83
CA VAL A 124 -0.08 -8.37 7.08
C VAL A 124 -1.55 -8.22 7.48
N HIS A 125 -2.45 -8.63 6.59
CA HIS A 125 -3.83 -8.91 6.92
C HIS A 125 -4.04 -10.41 7.16
N THR A 126 -4.91 -10.77 8.11
CA THR A 126 -5.29 -12.17 8.34
C THR A 126 -6.44 -12.56 7.42
N GLY A 127 -6.30 -13.69 6.75
CA GLY A 127 -7.31 -14.22 5.83
C GLY A 127 -6.83 -14.37 4.39
N SER A 128 -7.80 -14.50 3.52
CA SER A 128 -7.66 -14.62 2.07
C SER A 128 -9.00 -14.20 1.43
N TYR A 129 -9.20 -14.41 0.11
CA TYR A 129 -10.48 -14.13 -0.57
C TYR A 129 -11.69 -14.76 0.12
N GLN A 130 -11.51 -15.90 0.77
CA GLN A 130 -12.58 -16.80 1.14
C GLN A 130 -13.17 -16.53 2.54
N VAL A 131 -14.48 -16.72 2.64
CA VAL A 131 -15.23 -16.77 3.90
C VAL A 131 -15.74 -18.21 4.07
N PRO A 132 -15.57 -18.82 5.25
CA PRO A 132 -15.01 -18.27 6.49
C PRO A 132 -13.51 -17.98 6.42
N VAL A 133 -13.08 -16.91 7.11
CA VAL A 133 -11.70 -16.43 7.11
C VAL A 133 -10.75 -17.44 7.74
N LYS A 134 -9.68 -17.81 7.03
CA LYS A 134 -8.62 -18.68 7.56
C LYS A 134 -7.60 -17.83 8.31
N THR A 135 -7.57 -17.95 9.62
CA THR A 135 -6.68 -17.23 10.53
C THR A 135 -5.55 -18.14 11.03
N LEU A 136 -4.54 -17.59 11.71
CA LEU A 136 -3.50 -18.39 12.35
C LEU A 136 -3.99 -19.04 13.64
N THR A 137 -4.74 -18.29 14.47
CA THR A 137 -5.14 -18.72 15.83
C THR A 137 -6.55 -19.29 15.91
N GLY A 138 -7.31 -19.24 14.80
CA GLY A 138 -8.70 -19.69 14.72
C GLY A 138 -9.73 -18.57 14.80
N LYS A 139 -9.32 -17.33 15.16
CA LYS A 139 -10.20 -16.16 15.20
C LYS A 139 -9.49 -14.90 14.72
N ILE A 140 -10.23 -14.01 14.07
CA ILE A 140 -9.71 -12.73 13.58
C ILE A 140 -9.24 -11.85 14.74
N GLU A 141 -10.02 -11.77 15.81
CA GLU A 141 -9.70 -10.97 16.99
C GLU A 141 -8.39 -11.43 17.64
N ASP A 142 -8.20 -12.75 17.77
CA ASP A 142 -7.02 -13.32 18.40
C ASP A 142 -5.76 -13.04 17.56
N ASP A 143 -5.84 -13.18 16.24
CA ASP A 143 -4.74 -12.82 15.35
C ASP A 143 -4.36 -11.34 15.50
N LEU A 144 -5.34 -10.42 15.52
CA LEU A 144 -5.11 -8.99 15.69
C LEU A 144 -4.53 -8.63 17.07
N ILE A 145 -4.99 -9.30 18.13
CA ILE A 145 -4.55 -8.99 19.50
C ILE A 145 -3.18 -9.59 19.79
N LEU A 146 -2.94 -10.84 19.37
CA LEU A 146 -1.78 -11.62 19.80
C LEU A 146 -0.58 -11.55 18.84
N ILE A 147 -0.79 -11.13 17.59
CA ILE A 147 0.26 -11.11 16.55
C ILE A 147 0.53 -9.66 16.13
N ASP A 148 1.68 -9.12 16.51
CA ASP A 148 2.05 -7.72 16.30
C ASP A 148 1.91 -7.26 14.84
N ARG A 149 2.23 -8.14 13.88
CA ARG A 149 2.24 -7.80 12.45
C ARG A 149 0.88 -7.89 11.78
N VAL A 150 -0.11 -8.51 12.41
CA VAL A 150 -1.49 -8.54 11.89
C VAL A 150 -2.20 -7.25 12.28
N ILE A 151 -2.61 -6.46 11.28
CA ILE A 151 -3.22 -5.13 11.49
C ILE A 151 -4.65 -5.00 10.96
N GLY A 152 -5.16 -6.00 10.25
CA GLY A 152 -6.49 -6.04 9.68
C GLY A 152 -6.87 -7.45 9.23
N ALA A 153 -8.04 -7.59 8.63
CA ALA A 153 -8.51 -8.82 7.99
C ALA A 153 -8.63 -8.61 6.47
N GLY A 154 -8.30 -9.64 5.69
CA GLY A 154 -8.41 -9.59 4.22
C GLY A 154 -7.24 -10.30 3.52
N GLU A 155 -7.25 -10.24 2.19
CA GLU A 155 -8.27 -9.52 1.40
C GLU A 155 -9.54 -10.39 1.23
N ILE A 156 -10.68 -9.86 1.56
CA ILE A 156 -11.97 -10.56 1.39
C ILE A 156 -12.53 -10.19 0.03
N ALA A 157 -12.85 -11.18 -0.81
CA ALA A 157 -13.36 -10.92 -2.15
C ALA A 157 -14.88 -10.75 -2.16
N ILE A 158 -15.34 -9.68 -2.80
CA ILE A 158 -16.74 -9.43 -3.13
C ILE A 158 -16.87 -9.08 -4.61
N SER A 159 -18.05 -9.23 -5.18
CA SER A 159 -18.34 -8.86 -6.59
C SER A 159 -17.36 -9.48 -7.58
N ASP A 160 -16.88 -10.68 -7.30
CA ASP A 160 -15.92 -11.46 -8.08
C ASP A 160 -16.37 -12.92 -8.17
N HIS A 161 -16.22 -13.54 -9.34
CA HIS A 161 -16.57 -14.95 -9.55
C HIS A 161 -15.73 -15.91 -8.71
N ARG A 162 -14.56 -15.50 -8.23
CA ARG A 162 -13.65 -16.25 -7.34
C ARG A 162 -14.01 -16.08 -5.86
N SER A 163 -14.91 -15.15 -5.54
CA SER A 163 -15.39 -14.91 -4.18
C SER A 163 -16.20 -16.09 -3.65
N SER A 164 -16.18 -16.30 -2.34
CA SER A 164 -17.10 -17.23 -1.65
C SER A 164 -18.54 -16.76 -1.61
N GLN A 165 -18.86 -15.62 -2.22
CA GLN A 165 -20.19 -14.99 -2.25
C GLN A 165 -20.75 -14.75 -0.84
N PRO A 166 -20.02 -14.02 0.05
CA PRO A 166 -20.45 -13.84 1.43
C PRO A 166 -21.75 -13.04 1.49
N THR A 167 -22.58 -13.38 2.47
CA THR A 167 -23.76 -12.59 2.81
C THR A 167 -23.39 -11.33 3.58
N ALA A 168 -24.28 -10.34 3.62
CA ALA A 168 -24.08 -9.12 4.41
C ALA A 168 -23.84 -9.42 5.90
N GLN A 169 -24.50 -10.46 6.45
CA GLN A 169 -24.30 -10.88 7.84
C GLN A 169 -22.92 -11.48 8.09
N GLU A 170 -22.39 -12.26 7.15
CA GLU A 170 -21.03 -12.81 7.26
C GLU A 170 -19.99 -11.71 7.18
N LEU A 171 -20.14 -10.76 6.23
CA LEU A 171 -19.24 -9.61 6.13
C LEU A 171 -19.32 -8.72 7.38
N ALA A 172 -20.50 -8.50 7.93
CA ALA A 172 -20.69 -7.77 9.19
C ALA A 172 -19.98 -8.44 10.37
N LYS A 173 -20.03 -9.77 10.49
CA LYS A 173 -19.31 -10.52 11.53
C LYS A 173 -17.79 -10.38 11.39
N ILE A 174 -17.25 -10.47 10.17
CA ILE A 174 -15.82 -10.26 9.89
C ILE A 174 -15.43 -8.84 10.29
N ALA A 175 -16.21 -7.85 9.88
CA ALA A 175 -15.95 -6.44 10.19
C ALA A 175 -16.02 -6.14 11.69
N SER A 176 -16.98 -6.74 12.41
CA SER A 176 -17.09 -6.64 13.86
C SER A 176 -15.89 -7.26 14.57
N ALA A 177 -15.47 -8.46 14.17
CA ALA A 177 -14.32 -9.17 14.73
C ALA A 177 -13.03 -8.37 14.53
N ALA A 178 -12.78 -7.91 13.29
CA ALA A 178 -11.62 -7.08 12.96
C ALA A 178 -11.63 -5.76 13.75
N ARG A 179 -12.78 -5.10 13.87
CA ARG A 179 -12.95 -3.87 14.63
C ARG A 179 -12.61 -4.05 16.11
N ILE A 180 -13.17 -5.08 16.74
CA ILE A 180 -12.92 -5.38 18.17
C ILE A 180 -11.44 -5.71 18.38
N GLY A 181 -10.86 -6.58 17.57
CA GLY A 181 -9.43 -6.91 17.63
C GLY A 181 -8.54 -5.68 17.47
N GLY A 182 -8.86 -4.80 16.51
CA GLY A 182 -8.16 -3.55 16.28
C GLY A 182 -8.28 -2.56 17.45
N MET A 183 -9.47 -2.41 18.02
CA MET A 183 -9.70 -1.53 19.18
C MET A 183 -8.92 -2.00 20.41
N LEU A 184 -8.95 -3.28 20.71
CA LEU A 184 -8.30 -3.84 21.91
C LEU A 184 -6.78 -3.87 21.78
N SER A 185 -6.23 -3.97 20.57
CA SER A 185 -4.79 -3.99 20.32
C SER A 185 -4.20 -2.61 19.93
N GLY A 186 -5.03 -1.58 19.77
CA GLY A 186 -4.60 -0.26 19.29
C GLY A 186 -4.24 -0.22 17.80
N LYS A 187 -4.60 -1.25 17.04
CA LYS A 187 -4.32 -1.39 15.60
C LYS A 187 -5.48 -0.88 14.74
N ALA A 188 -5.30 -0.88 13.42
CA ALA A 188 -6.34 -0.47 12.48
C ALA A 188 -7.60 -1.33 12.60
N GLY A 189 -7.44 -2.65 12.50
CA GLY A 189 -8.54 -3.60 12.52
C GLY A 189 -9.52 -3.39 11.36
N ILE A 190 -9.07 -2.85 10.23
CA ILE A 190 -9.89 -2.66 9.03
C ILE A 190 -10.14 -4.00 8.33
N VAL A 191 -11.13 -4.02 7.44
CA VAL A 191 -11.32 -5.12 6.49
C VAL A 191 -10.92 -4.65 5.11
N ASN A 192 -9.83 -5.22 4.59
CA ASN A 192 -9.39 -5.00 3.21
C ASN A 192 -10.27 -5.87 2.28
N ILE A 193 -10.86 -5.23 1.30
CA ILE A 193 -11.85 -5.85 0.41
C ILE A 193 -11.33 -5.83 -1.02
N HIS A 194 -11.17 -7.02 -1.62
CA HIS A 194 -11.02 -7.17 -3.06
C HIS A 194 -12.37 -6.96 -3.75
N VAL A 195 -12.46 -5.98 -4.63
CA VAL A 195 -13.68 -5.73 -5.42
C VAL A 195 -13.45 -6.20 -6.85
N GLY A 196 -14.26 -7.15 -7.29
CA GLY A 196 -14.21 -7.68 -8.65
C GLY A 196 -15.03 -6.89 -9.66
N ASP A 197 -15.24 -7.49 -10.84
CA ASP A 197 -15.86 -6.84 -12.01
C ASP A 197 -17.37 -7.04 -12.09
N SER A 198 -18.00 -7.73 -11.13
CA SER A 198 -19.45 -7.95 -11.14
C SER A 198 -20.21 -6.64 -10.92
N HIS A 199 -21.40 -6.56 -11.49
CA HIS A 199 -22.25 -5.36 -11.46
C HIS A 199 -22.72 -4.91 -10.07
N ASP A 200 -22.55 -5.76 -9.04
CA ASP A 200 -22.92 -5.42 -7.66
C ASP A 200 -21.94 -4.42 -7.01
N HIS A 201 -20.74 -4.29 -7.55
CA HIS A 201 -19.71 -3.35 -7.10
C HIS A 201 -19.53 -3.32 -5.57
N LEU A 202 -19.90 -2.23 -4.92
CA LEU A 202 -19.78 -1.98 -3.48
C LEU A 202 -21.06 -2.25 -2.68
N SER A 203 -22.13 -2.73 -3.32
CA SER A 203 -23.47 -2.85 -2.72
C SER A 203 -23.46 -3.70 -1.44
N LEU A 204 -22.66 -4.77 -1.38
CA LEU A 204 -22.58 -5.61 -0.18
C LEU A 204 -22.05 -4.83 1.04
N ILE A 205 -21.05 -3.96 0.84
CA ILE A 205 -20.53 -3.09 1.90
C ILE A 205 -21.60 -2.08 2.31
N GLU A 206 -22.28 -1.46 1.33
CA GLU A 206 -23.31 -0.46 1.59
C GLU A 206 -24.46 -1.04 2.40
N VAL A 207 -24.92 -2.27 2.09
CA VAL A 207 -25.93 -2.97 2.87
C VAL A 207 -25.48 -3.19 4.31
N VAL A 208 -24.23 -3.59 4.55
CA VAL A 208 -23.71 -3.76 5.92
C VAL A 208 -23.74 -2.44 6.67
N VAL A 209 -23.25 -1.36 6.05
CA VAL A 209 -23.20 -0.02 6.69
C VAL A 209 -24.62 0.51 6.98
N GLU A 210 -25.56 0.29 6.10
CA GLU A 210 -26.96 0.77 6.24
C GLU A 210 -27.76 -0.03 7.26
N THR A 211 -27.46 -1.32 7.45
CA THR A 211 -28.26 -2.23 8.30
C THR A 211 -27.63 -2.57 9.63
N THR A 212 -26.42 -2.07 9.91
CA THR A 212 -25.68 -2.32 11.16
C THR A 212 -25.03 -1.05 11.71
N ASP A 213 -24.46 -1.13 12.92
CA ASP A 213 -23.69 -0.04 13.53
C ASP A 213 -22.22 0.00 13.07
N ILE A 214 -21.84 -0.76 12.04
CA ILE A 214 -20.47 -0.80 11.52
C ILE A 214 -20.22 0.43 10.64
N PRO A 215 -19.22 1.29 10.98
CA PRO A 215 -18.97 2.49 10.21
C PRO A 215 -18.35 2.16 8.85
N ILE A 216 -18.67 2.97 7.83
CA ILE A 216 -18.16 2.82 6.46
C ILE A 216 -16.61 2.75 6.41
N LYS A 217 -15.93 3.48 7.29
CA LYS A 217 -14.45 3.48 7.41
C LYS A 217 -13.87 2.19 8.00
N GLN A 218 -14.71 1.22 8.35
CA GLN A 218 -14.27 -0.12 8.73
C GLN A 218 -13.78 -0.93 7.52
N PHE A 219 -14.24 -0.55 6.32
CA PHE A 219 -13.92 -1.22 5.07
C PHE A 219 -12.90 -0.43 4.26
N TYR A 220 -11.99 -1.16 3.63
CA TYR A 220 -10.94 -0.62 2.78
C TYR A 220 -10.94 -1.36 1.44
N PRO A 221 -11.89 -1.00 0.53
CA PRO A 221 -12.02 -1.63 -0.77
C PRO A 221 -10.92 -1.19 -1.72
N THR A 222 -10.30 -2.17 -2.39
CA THR A 222 -9.26 -1.98 -3.41
C THR A 222 -9.77 -2.32 -4.81
N HIS A 223 -9.00 -1.99 -5.83
CA HIS A 223 -9.28 -2.17 -7.26
C HIS A 223 -10.43 -1.31 -7.78
N ILE A 224 -10.72 -0.18 -7.15
CA ILE A 224 -11.86 0.67 -7.51
C ILE A 224 -11.74 1.28 -8.92
N ASN A 225 -10.53 1.32 -9.47
CA ASN A 225 -10.28 1.81 -10.85
C ASN A 225 -10.43 0.73 -11.94
N ARG A 226 -10.77 -0.51 -11.59
CA ARG A 226 -10.76 -1.67 -12.50
C ARG A 226 -11.67 -1.52 -13.72
N ASN A 227 -12.81 -0.85 -13.57
CA ASN A 227 -13.68 -0.49 -14.68
C ASN A 227 -14.44 0.82 -14.41
N PRO A 228 -15.01 1.47 -15.45
CA PRO A 228 -15.66 2.79 -15.30
C PRO A 228 -16.86 2.78 -14.36
N HIS A 229 -17.64 1.70 -14.33
CA HIS A 229 -18.84 1.63 -13.49
C HIS A 229 -18.47 1.49 -12.01
N LEU A 230 -17.50 0.64 -11.69
CA LEU A 230 -16.96 0.52 -10.34
C LEU A 230 -16.30 1.83 -9.89
N PHE A 231 -15.59 2.52 -10.78
CA PHE A 231 -14.99 3.82 -10.48
C PHE A 231 -16.04 4.87 -10.09
N GLU A 232 -17.15 4.97 -10.86
CA GLU A 232 -18.25 5.87 -10.52
C GLU A 232 -18.93 5.49 -9.19
N ALA A 233 -19.13 4.18 -8.92
CA ALA A 233 -19.60 3.71 -7.63
C ALA A 233 -18.61 4.10 -6.49
N GLY A 234 -17.30 4.03 -6.74
CA GLY A 234 -16.26 4.48 -5.83
C GLY A 234 -16.33 5.97 -5.48
N ILE A 235 -16.63 6.85 -6.47
CA ILE A 235 -16.87 8.28 -6.22
C ILE A 235 -18.04 8.46 -5.22
N HIS A 236 -19.16 7.77 -5.45
CA HIS A 236 -20.32 7.85 -4.57
C HIS A 236 -20.01 7.31 -3.16
N TYR A 237 -19.30 6.21 -3.07
CA TYR A 237 -18.88 5.59 -1.82
C TYR A 237 -17.94 6.51 -1.02
N ALA A 238 -16.95 7.11 -1.68
CA ALA A 238 -16.03 8.05 -1.05
C ALA A 238 -16.77 9.31 -0.54
N LYS A 239 -17.74 9.84 -1.30
CA LYS A 239 -18.57 10.97 -0.85
C LYS A 239 -19.43 10.68 0.39
N LYS A 240 -19.73 9.40 0.67
CA LYS A 240 -20.36 8.95 1.93
C LYS A 240 -19.35 8.83 3.08
N GLY A 241 -18.06 9.08 2.84
CA GLY A 241 -16.99 9.02 3.83
C GLY A 241 -16.18 7.72 3.82
N GLY A 242 -16.39 6.83 2.85
CA GLY A 242 -15.62 5.60 2.68
C GLY A 242 -14.21 5.83 2.13
N TYR A 243 -13.32 4.89 2.36
CA TYR A 243 -12.02 4.86 1.73
C TYR A 243 -12.09 4.18 0.37
N VAL A 244 -11.28 4.61 -0.57
CA VAL A 244 -11.13 3.99 -1.90
C VAL A 244 -9.66 3.79 -2.22
N ASP A 245 -9.34 2.63 -2.77
CA ASP A 245 -7.99 2.28 -3.16
C ASP A 245 -7.92 1.91 -4.63
N PHE A 246 -6.93 2.43 -5.33
CA PHE A 246 -6.69 2.17 -6.75
C PHE A 246 -5.46 1.31 -6.94
N THR A 247 -5.57 0.31 -7.80
CA THR A 247 -4.48 -0.59 -8.15
C THR A 247 -3.66 -0.01 -9.28
N THR A 248 -2.35 0.13 -9.06
CA THR A 248 -1.44 0.76 -10.03
C THR A 248 -0.85 -0.22 -11.04
N SER A 249 -0.72 -1.51 -10.69
CA SER A 249 -0.30 -2.53 -11.66
C SER A 249 -1.38 -2.76 -12.71
N SER A 250 -1.07 -2.48 -13.95
CA SER A 250 -1.96 -2.61 -15.09
C SER A 250 -1.19 -3.03 -16.35
N ILE A 251 -1.91 -3.39 -17.39
CA ILE A 251 -1.39 -3.64 -18.74
C ILE A 251 -2.16 -2.80 -19.77
N PRO A 252 -1.57 -2.47 -20.92
CA PRO A 252 -2.23 -1.64 -21.93
C PRO A 252 -3.62 -2.15 -22.31
N LYS A 253 -3.81 -3.45 -22.39
CA LYS A 253 -5.09 -4.08 -22.69
C LYS A 253 -6.19 -3.73 -21.69
N PHE A 254 -5.90 -3.74 -20.39
CA PHE A 254 -6.89 -3.38 -19.35
C PHE A 254 -7.32 -1.93 -19.48
N LEU A 255 -6.39 -1.04 -19.80
CA LEU A 255 -6.71 0.37 -20.05
C LEU A 255 -7.59 0.53 -21.30
N GLU A 256 -7.31 -0.23 -22.37
CA GLU A 256 -8.14 -0.27 -23.59
C GLU A 256 -9.55 -0.83 -23.33
N GLU A 257 -9.68 -1.79 -22.40
CA GLU A 257 -10.94 -2.39 -21.96
C GLU A 257 -11.72 -1.50 -20.96
N GLY A 258 -11.12 -0.39 -20.52
CA GLY A 258 -11.80 0.63 -19.71
C GLY A 258 -11.33 0.77 -18.27
N GLU A 259 -10.25 0.08 -17.87
CA GLU A 259 -9.61 0.38 -16.57
C GLU A 259 -9.23 1.86 -16.51
N VAL A 260 -9.51 2.52 -15.40
CA VAL A 260 -9.18 3.93 -15.21
C VAL A 260 -7.75 4.03 -14.68
N LYS A 261 -6.84 4.65 -15.47
CA LYS A 261 -5.45 4.88 -15.06
C LYS A 261 -5.40 5.64 -13.72
N CYS A 262 -4.58 5.20 -12.77
CA CYS A 262 -4.58 5.75 -11.40
C CYS A 262 -4.32 7.27 -11.34
N SER A 263 -3.44 7.81 -12.18
CA SER A 263 -3.18 9.25 -12.29
C SER A 263 -4.44 10.03 -12.68
N VAL A 264 -5.18 9.53 -13.68
CA VAL A 264 -6.47 10.08 -14.16
C VAL A 264 -7.55 9.87 -13.09
N ALA A 265 -7.58 8.71 -12.43
CA ALA A 265 -8.52 8.39 -11.37
C ALA A 265 -8.41 9.40 -10.21
N LEU A 266 -7.19 9.69 -9.76
CA LEU A 266 -6.95 10.68 -8.70
C LEU A 266 -7.50 12.06 -9.10
N LYS A 267 -7.17 12.53 -10.31
CA LYS A 267 -7.68 13.82 -10.82
C LYS A 267 -9.21 13.87 -10.82
N ARG A 268 -9.85 12.85 -11.39
CA ARG A 268 -11.34 12.78 -11.47
C ARG A 268 -11.98 12.72 -10.08
N MET A 269 -11.38 12.01 -9.12
CA MET A 269 -11.84 12.00 -7.71
C MET A 269 -11.80 13.39 -7.10
N LEU A 270 -10.67 14.10 -7.24
CA LEU A 270 -10.50 15.45 -6.72
C LEU A 270 -11.46 16.44 -7.38
N GLU A 271 -11.62 16.38 -8.70
CA GLU A 271 -12.60 17.19 -9.46
C GLU A 271 -14.05 16.89 -9.06
N ALA A 272 -14.35 15.64 -8.71
CA ALA A 272 -15.65 15.25 -8.17
C ALA A 272 -15.88 15.74 -6.72
N GLY A 273 -14.86 16.32 -6.06
CA GLY A 273 -14.95 16.84 -4.69
C GLY A 273 -14.76 15.78 -3.61
N VAL A 274 -14.12 14.64 -3.93
CA VAL A 274 -13.70 13.66 -2.94
C VAL A 274 -12.49 14.20 -2.17
N ASP A 275 -12.50 14.10 -0.84
CA ASP A 275 -11.35 14.49 -0.01
C ASP A 275 -10.17 13.56 -0.30
N VAL A 276 -9.02 14.15 -0.60
CA VAL A 276 -7.80 13.38 -0.92
C VAL A 276 -7.43 12.39 0.19
N SER A 277 -7.76 12.68 1.46
CA SER A 277 -7.48 11.80 2.59
C SER A 277 -8.21 10.45 2.56
N GLN A 278 -9.19 10.29 1.67
CA GLN A 278 -9.96 9.06 1.49
C GLN A 278 -9.39 8.16 0.39
N ILE A 279 -8.40 8.64 -0.36
CA ILE A 279 -7.86 7.99 -1.56
C ILE A 279 -6.49 7.40 -1.25
N THR A 280 -6.26 6.15 -1.66
CA THR A 280 -4.94 5.51 -1.65
C THR A 280 -4.66 4.84 -2.99
N PHE A 281 -3.37 4.60 -3.22
CA PHE A 281 -2.90 3.72 -4.27
C PHE A 281 -2.20 2.52 -3.65
N THR A 282 -2.34 1.36 -4.29
CA THR A 282 -1.58 0.15 -3.99
C THR A 282 -1.07 -0.48 -5.28
N SER A 283 0.04 -1.20 -5.21
CA SER A 283 0.59 -1.80 -6.42
C SER A 283 -0.11 -3.08 -6.82
N ASP A 284 -0.68 -3.80 -5.88
CA ASP A 284 -1.04 -5.21 -6.07
C ASP A 284 0.18 -6.03 -6.57
N GLY A 285 1.36 -5.67 -6.02
CA GLY A 285 2.64 -6.26 -6.43
C GLY A 285 2.66 -7.76 -6.21
N GLN A 286 3.31 -8.49 -7.12
CA GLN A 286 3.36 -9.96 -7.19
C GLN A 286 2.00 -10.63 -7.43
N ALA A 287 0.91 -9.90 -7.65
CA ALA A 287 -0.31 -10.46 -8.22
C ALA A 287 -0.10 -10.89 -9.67
N SER A 288 -0.93 -11.78 -10.15
CA SER A 288 -1.00 -12.12 -11.58
C SER A 288 -1.94 -11.16 -12.30
N LEU A 289 -1.51 -10.67 -13.46
CA LEU A 289 -2.31 -9.90 -14.40
C LEU A 289 -2.64 -10.80 -15.59
N PRO A 290 -3.76 -11.56 -15.52
CA PRO A 290 -4.10 -12.54 -16.55
C PRO A 290 -4.72 -11.85 -17.78
N ASP A 291 -4.30 -12.28 -18.95
CA ASP A 291 -4.87 -11.89 -20.21
C ASP A 291 -5.66 -13.05 -20.80
N PHE A 292 -6.95 -12.88 -21.03
CA PHE A 292 -7.85 -13.87 -21.60
C PHE A 292 -8.30 -13.46 -22.99
N ASN A 293 -8.50 -14.44 -23.87
CA ASN A 293 -9.14 -14.21 -25.18
C ASN A 293 -10.67 -14.12 -25.04
N ALA A 294 -11.35 -13.89 -26.17
CA ALA A 294 -12.82 -13.78 -26.21
C ALA A 294 -13.55 -15.08 -25.79
N ASP A 295 -12.87 -16.22 -25.85
CA ASP A 295 -13.41 -17.53 -25.46
C ASP A 295 -13.11 -17.84 -23.97
N GLY A 296 -12.46 -16.91 -23.23
CA GLY A 296 -12.09 -17.08 -21.83
C GLY A 296 -10.85 -17.95 -21.60
N GLU A 297 -10.05 -18.21 -22.63
CA GLU A 297 -8.80 -18.96 -22.50
C GLU A 297 -7.65 -18.01 -22.11
N LEU A 298 -6.79 -18.45 -21.17
CA LEU A 298 -5.61 -17.70 -20.75
C LEU A 298 -4.58 -17.65 -21.88
N ILE A 299 -4.34 -16.47 -22.45
CA ILE A 299 -3.40 -16.24 -23.56
C ILE A 299 -2.12 -15.53 -23.14
N GLY A 300 -2.13 -14.86 -22.00
CA GLY A 300 -0.99 -14.15 -21.46
C GLY A 300 -1.05 -14.04 -19.94
N LEU A 301 0.10 -13.78 -19.32
CA LEU A 301 0.21 -13.56 -17.88
C LEU A 301 1.37 -12.61 -17.63
N GLN A 302 1.11 -11.54 -16.94
CA GLN A 302 2.12 -10.59 -16.46
C GLN A 302 2.13 -10.55 -14.94
N LEU A 303 3.18 -9.97 -14.38
CA LEU A 303 3.41 -9.83 -12.96
C LEU A 303 3.12 -8.38 -12.55
N GLY A 304 2.29 -8.18 -11.54
CA GLY A 304 2.14 -6.90 -10.87
C GLY A 304 3.46 -6.46 -10.21
N LYS A 305 3.84 -5.20 -10.37
CA LYS A 305 5.12 -4.67 -9.90
C LYS A 305 4.92 -3.59 -8.84
N VAL A 306 5.60 -3.70 -7.71
CA VAL A 306 5.59 -2.69 -6.65
C VAL A 306 6.06 -1.32 -7.16
N MET A 307 6.98 -1.26 -8.11
CA MET A 307 7.45 -0.02 -8.70
C MET A 307 6.34 0.83 -9.34
N SER A 308 5.25 0.21 -9.83
CA SER A 308 4.11 0.92 -10.41
C SER A 308 3.45 1.90 -9.44
N LEU A 309 3.60 1.67 -8.13
CA LEU A 309 3.03 2.52 -7.09
C LEU A 309 3.48 3.98 -7.23
N TYR A 310 4.79 4.19 -7.27
CA TYR A 310 5.34 5.55 -7.39
C TYR A 310 5.25 6.08 -8.81
N GLU A 311 5.36 5.23 -9.82
CA GLU A 311 5.18 5.62 -11.22
C GLU A 311 3.81 6.28 -11.43
N ALA A 312 2.74 5.73 -10.87
CA ALA A 312 1.40 6.31 -10.95
C ALA A 312 1.29 7.67 -10.24
N VAL A 313 1.98 7.86 -9.11
CA VAL A 313 2.04 9.17 -8.42
C VAL A 313 2.84 10.18 -9.23
N ARG A 314 3.98 9.76 -9.79
CA ARG A 314 4.79 10.61 -10.66
C ARG A 314 3.99 11.08 -11.88
N GLU A 315 3.26 10.19 -12.53
CA GLU A 315 2.36 10.52 -13.63
C GLU A 315 1.23 11.48 -13.22
N ALA A 316 0.69 11.31 -12.00
CA ALA A 316 -0.31 12.24 -11.48
C ALA A 316 0.23 13.68 -11.37
N VAL A 317 1.50 13.84 -11.04
CA VAL A 317 2.18 15.14 -10.99
C VAL A 317 2.54 15.64 -12.38
N THR A 318 3.21 14.81 -13.21
CA THR A 318 3.80 15.25 -14.49
C THR A 318 2.77 15.35 -15.60
N ASP A 319 1.82 14.44 -15.69
CA ASP A 319 0.88 14.34 -16.81
C ASP A 319 -0.46 14.98 -16.47
N GLU A 320 -0.94 14.83 -15.23
CA GLU A 320 -2.25 15.34 -14.81
C GLU A 320 -2.17 16.69 -14.09
N GLY A 321 -0.96 17.16 -13.73
CA GLY A 321 -0.74 18.44 -13.09
C GLY A 321 -1.24 18.53 -11.64
N ILE A 322 -1.33 17.40 -10.97
CA ILE A 322 -1.71 17.35 -9.55
C ILE A 322 -0.52 17.84 -8.71
N ASP A 323 -0.81 18.66 -7.69
CA ASP A 323 0.21 19.10 -6.74
C ASP A 323 0.91 17.92 -6.07
N LEU A 324 2.25 17.99 -5.95
CA LEU A 324 3.05 16.91 -5.37
C LEU A 324 2.61 16.55 -3.95
N ALA A 325 2.30 17.54 -3.11
CA ALA A 325 1.85 17.29 -1.74
C ALA A 325 0.52 16.50 -1.70
N ALA A 326 -0.38 16.77 -2.63
CA ALA A 326 -1.62 16.02 -2.76
C ALA A 326 -1.39 14.62 -3.34
N ALA A 327 -0.57 14.50 -4.38
CA ALA A 327 -0.30 13.23 -5.05
C ALA A 327 0.46 12.25 -4.14
N ILE A 328 1.49 12.71 -3.43
CA ILE A 328 2.30 11.83 -2.57
C ILE A 328 1.54 11.32 -1.32
N ARG A 329 0.50 12.03 -0.89
CA ARG A 329 -0.35 11.63 0.23
C ARG A 329 -0.95 10.26 0.06
N VAL A 330 -1.36 9.91 -1.16
CA VAL A 330 -2.10 8.66 -1.44
C VAL A 330 -1.27 7.40 -1.21
N ILE A 331 0.06 7.52 -1.15
CA ILE A 331 0.99 6.42 -0.86
C ILE A 331 1.84 6.66 0.40
N THR A 332 1.55 7.70 1.19
CA THR A 332 2.30 8.03 2.41
C THR A 332 1.36 8.24 3.60
N LYS A 333 0.87 9.46 3.80
CA LYS A 333 0.05 9.85 4.95
C LYS A 333 -1.28 9.14 5.00
N ASN A 334 -1.96 8.99 3.86
CA ASN A 334 -3.29 8.39 3.83
C ASN A 334 -3.27 6.91 4.26
N PRO A 335 -2.47 6.01 3.65
CA PRO A 335 -2.39 4.63 4.12
C PRO A 335 -1.89 4.54 5.57
N ALA A 336 -0.95 5.42 6.00
CA ALA A 336 -0.51 5.45 7.39
C ALA A 336 -1.66 5.76 8.36
N GLN A 337 -2.53 6.73 8.03
CA GLN A 337 -3.69 7.09 8.86
C GLN A 337 -4.75 6.00 8.87
N ILE A 338 -5.11 5.46 7.70
CA ILE A 338 -6.10 4.38 7.57
C ILE A 338 -5.66 3.15 8.37
N LEU A 339 -4.38 2.80 8.28
CA LEU A 339 -3.80 1.63 8.93
C LEU A 339 -3.27 1.92 10.36
N LYS A 340 -3.44 3.15 10.87
CA LYS A 340 -2.96 3.58 12.20
C LYS A 340 -1.47 3.35 12.42
N LEU A 341 -0.66 3.53 11.39
CA LEU A 341 0.80 3.42 11.46
C LEU A 341 1.40 4.73 11.96
N SER A 342 1.32 4.96 13.26
CA SER A 342 1.63 6.26 13.88
C SER A 342 3.06 6.74 13.69
N SER A 343 4.01 5.86 13.41
CA SER A 343 5.41 6.23 13.15
C SER A 343 5.74 6.44 11.67
N LYS A 344 4.79 6.25 10.76
CA LYS A 344 4.97 6.27 9.30
C LYS A 344 4.27 7.45 8.62
N GLY A 345 4.50 7.60 7.33
CA GLY A 345 3.74 8.46 6.40
C GLY A 345 4.06 9.95 6.46
N GLU A 346 5.00 10.37 7.29
CA GLU A 346 5.43 11.77 7.45
C GLU A 346 6.92 11.86 7.79
N ILE A 347 7.59 12.91 7.30
CA ILE A 347 8.92 13.32 7.77
C ILE A 347 8.73 14.25 8.96
N ALA A 348 8.78 13.71 10.17
CA ALA A 348 8.60 14.48 11.41
C ALA A 348 9.49 13.92 12.52
N VAL A 349 9.87 14.78 13.46
CA VAL A 349 10.70 14.37 14.61
C VAL A 349 10.01 13.27 15.41
N GLY A 350 10.76 12.21 15.73
CA GLY A 350 10.28 11.02 16.42
C GLY A 350 9.66 9.94 15.54
N LYS A 351 9.36 10.23 14.27
CA LYS A 351 8.89 9.24 13.29
C LYS A 351 10.06 8.34 12.83
N ASP A 352 9.71 7.23 12.21
CA ASP A 352 10.69 6.35 11.55
C ASP A 352 11.41 7.13 10.44
N ALA A 353 12.70 6.92 10.30
CA ALA A 353 13.48 7.55 9.26
C ALA A 353 13.31 6.80 7.93
N ASP A 354 12.09 6.85 7.40
CA ASP A 354 11.69 6.37 6.09
C ASP A 354 11.56 7.58 5.17
N ILE A 355 12.53 7.75 4.28
CA ILE A 355 12.66 8.95 3.44
C ILE A 355 13.04 8.52 2.03
N VAL A 356 12.37 9.11 1.04
CA VAL A 356 12.78 9.00 -0.38
C VAL A 356 13.28 10.35 -0.85
N LEU A 357 14.46 10.37 -1.44
CA LEU A 357 14.99 11.53 -2.14
C LEU A 357 14.69 11.41 -3.63
N LEU A 358 14.02 12.41 -4.17
CA LEU A 358 13.64 12.52 -5.57
C LEU A 358 14.48 13.58 -6.26
N GLN A 359 14.82 13.39 -7.53
CA GLN A 359 15.41 14.43 -8.36
C GLN A 359 14.36 15.53 -8.62
N GLN A 360 14.72 16.78 -8.39
CA GLN A 360 13.80 17.90 -8.63
C GLN A 360 13.43 18.08 -10.11
N SER A 361 14.29 17.63 -11.02
CA SER A 361 14.13 17.83 -12.47
C SER A 361 13.02 16.99 -13.10
N ASP A 362 12.81 15.76 -12.61
CA ASP A 362 11.93 14.78 -13.23
C ASP A 362 11.21 13.86 -12.24
N PHE A 363 11.34 14.13 -10.94
CA PHE A 363 10.80 13.34 -9.84
C PHE A 363 11.26 11.86 -9.82
N SER A 364 12.37 11.52 -10.48
CA SER A 364 12.93 10.17 -10.40
C SER A 364 13.51 9.90 -9.00
N ILE A 365 13.41 8.64 -8.52
CA ILE A 365 13.98 8.23 -7.24
C ILE A 365 15.51 8.26 -7.33
N ASP A 366 16.15 8.99 -6.42
CA ASP A 366 17.60 9.01 -6.24
C ASP A 366 18.06 8.08 -5.13
N SER A 367 17.47 8.23 -3.95
CA SER A 367 17.86 7.47 -2.76
C SER A 367 16.66 7.10 -1.91
N VAL A 368 16.74 5.96 -1.23
CA VAL A 368 15.70 5.45 -0.34
C VAL A 368 16.31 5.09 1.00
N PHE A 369 15.74 5.63 2.05
CA PHE A 369 16.06 5.31 3.44
C PHE A 369 14.90 4.55 4.05
N ALA A 370 15.16 3.36 4.57
CA ALA A 370 14.19 2.62 5.38
C ALA A 370 14.75 2.42 6.77
N MET A 371 13.97 2.79 7.79
CA MET A 371 14.40 2.70 9.19
C MET A 371 15.80 3.31 9.42
N GLY A 372 16.10 4.43 8.76
CA GLY A 372 17.38 5.14 8.84
C GLY A 372 18.54 4.53 8.04
N GLN A 373 18.35 3.40 7.39
CA GLN A 373 19.36 2.72 6.59
C GLN A 373 19.19 3.06 5.11
N VAL A 374 20.30 3.33 4.41
CA VAL A 374 20.30 3.58 2.98
C VAL A 374 20.07 2.25 2.25
N MET A 375 18.90 2.10 1.66
CA MET A 375 18.53 0.92 0.86
C MET A 375 18.88 1.11 -0.61
N VAL A 376 18.66 2.31 -1.14
CA VAL A 376 18.95 2.71 -2.51
C VAL A 376 19.76 4.00 -2.50
N GLY A 377 20.79 4.08 -3.31
CA GLY A 377 21.60 5.27 -3.51
C GLY A 377 21.94 5.45 -4.99
N ASN A 378 21.80 6.68 -5.52
CA ASN A 378 21.98 6.98 -6.94
C ASN A 378 21.19 6.03 -7.86
N ASN A 379 19.93 5.77 -7.50
CA ASN A 379 19.01 4.86 -8.21
C ASN A 379 19.52 3.40 -8.34
N GLN A 380 20.36 2.95 -7.41
CA GLN A 380 20.87 1.59 -7.39
C GLN A 380 20.68 0.98 -5.99
N ALA A 381 20.31 -0.30 -5.93
CA ALA A 381 20.20 -1.00 -4.67
C ALA A 381 21.57 -1.09 -3.97
N VAL A 382 21.65 -0.48 -2.79
CA VAL A 382 22.81 -0.57 -1.88
C VAL A 382 22.69 -1.81 -1.03
N ILE A 383 21.47 -2.11 -0.61
CA ILE A 383 21.14 -3.32 0.14
C ILE A 383 20.24 -4.18 -0.70
N LYS A 384 20.55 -5.45 -0.74
CA LYS A 384 19.81 -6.49 -1.46
C LYS A 384 19.30 -7.52 -0.48
N GLY A 385 18.23 -8.20 -0.86
CA GLY A 385 17.77 -9.37 -0.13
C GLY A 385 18.80 -10.50 -0.14
N THR A 386 18.64 -11.43 0.77
CA THR A 386 19.60 -12.52 1.01
C THR A 386 19.92 -13.35 -0.25
N PHE A 387 18.97 -13.42 -1.18
CA PHE A 387 19.08 -14.23 -2.40
C PHE A 387 19.05 -13.40 -3.70
N GLU A 388 19.36 -12.12 -3.63
CA GLU A 388 19.44 -11.21 -4.79
C GLU A 388 20.85 -10.92 -5.28
#